data_0e9304491bf420b582e9da02b0106ed0
#
_entry.id   0e9304491bf420b582e9da02b0106ed0
#
_cell.length_a   1.000
_cell.length_b   1.000
_cell.length_c   1.000
_cell.angle_alpha   90.00
_cell.angle_beta   90.00
_cell.angle_gamma   90.00
#
_symmetry.space_group_name_H-M   'P 1'
#
loop_
_entity.id
_entity.type
_entity.pdbx_description
1 polymer ?
#
loop_
_entity_poly.entity_id
_entity_poly.type
_entity_poly.pdbx_seq_one_letter_code
_entity_poly.pdbx_strand_id
1 'polypeptide(L)'
;LAYKMQPMDFNGIIPGLQTSQVGVGIAAMTITDERAKVVDFSDPYYDSGLSILVKADDDKITKLEDLAGKVVATKLGTSSPDFLKANVKTKELKLFPNNDGMFFELLAGRADAAFFDLPVVQEYANTAGKGKVKVVGPVYEGQSYGIAFPKGSELRDKVNAALKEMKDDGTYEKLYVKWFGE
;
A
#
# COMPACT_ATOMS: atom_id res chain seq x y z
N LEU A 1 -24.38 -10.42 -6.54
CA LEU A 1 -23.77 -11.25 -5.50
C LEU A 1 -24.02 -10.66 -4.12
N ALA A 2 -24.46 -11.48 -3.14
CA ALA A 2 -24.48 -11.09 -1.74
C ALA A 2 -23.06 -11.22 -1.16
N TYR A 3 -22.64 -10.26 -0.35
CA TYR A 3 -21.33 -10.29 0.30
C TYR A 3 -21.45 -9.85 1.77
N LYS A 4 -20.47 -10.26 2.57
CA LYS A 4 -20.28 -9.82 3.94
C LYS A 4 -18.89 -9.22 4.07
N MET A 5 -18.80 -7.98 4.53
CA MET A 5 -17.51 -7.33 4.84
C MET A 5 -16.91 -7.94 6.10
N GLN A 6 -15.63 -8.28 6.03
CA GLN A 6 -14.84 -8.81 7.15
C GLN A 6 -13.55 -8.01 7.29
N PRO A 7 -13.53 -6.99 8.15
CA PRO A 7 -12.30 -6.26 8.46
C PRO A 7 -11.27 -7.18 9.11
N MET A 8 -10.00 -7.06 8.69
CA MET A 8 -8.89 -7.80 9.25
C MET A 8 -7.57 -7.07 9.01
N ASP A 9 -6.53 -7.46 9.72
CA ASP A 9 -5.18 -6.95 9.46
C ASP A 9 -4.69 -7.38 8.07
N PHE A 10 -3.96 -6.50 7.40
CA PHE A 10 -3.50 -6.70 6.02
C PHE A 10 -2.72 -8.01 5.84
N ASN A 11 -1.81 -8.32 6.78
CA ASN A 11 -1.01 -9.55 6.78
C ASN A 11 -1.84 -10.84 6.96
N GLY A 12 -3.08 -10.72 7.40
CA GLY A 12 -4.02 -11.84 7.54
C GLY A 12 -4.80 -12.18 6.26
N ILE A 13 -4.80 -11.28 5.24
CA ILE A 13 -5.65 -11.45 4.05
C ILE A 13 -5.22 -12.67 3.22
N ILE A 14 -3.94 -12.80 2.88
CA ILE A 14 -3.44 -13.93 2.08
C ILE A 14 -3.67 -15.26 2.79
N PRO A 15 -3.29 -15.45 4.07
CA PRO A 15 -3.66 -16.66 4.82
C PRO A 15 -5.17 -16.95 4.83
N GLY A 16 -5.98 -15.90 4.99
CA GLY A 16 -7.44 -16.02 4.97
C GLY A 16 -7.99 -16.50 3.62
N LEU A 17 -7.41 -16.03 2.50
CA LEU A 17 -7.73 -16.51 1.16
C LEU A 17 -7.31 -17.97 0.94
N GLN A 18 -6.11 -18.34 1.37
CA GLN A 18 -5.59 -19.70 1.24
C GLN A 18 -6.41 -20.74 2.03
N THR A 19 -6.95 -20.34 3.17
CA THR A 19 -7.80 -21.20 4.01
C THR A 19 -9.30 -21.10 3.70
N SER A 20 -9.66 -20.31 2.67
CA SER A 20 -11.06 -20.03 2.30
C SER A 20 -11.89 -19.38 3.44
N GLN A 21 -11.25 -18.77 4.42
CA GLN A 21 -11.90 -17.96 5.45
C GLN A 21 -12.52 -16.69 4.86
N VAL A 22 -11.89 -16.14 3.85
CA VAL A 22 -12.40 -15.06 3.01
C VAL A 22 -12.33 -15.46 1.54
N GLY A 23 -13.29 -15.01 0.74
CA GLY A 23 -13.37 -15.33 -0.69
C GLY A 23 -12.72 -14.28 -1.60
N VAL A 24 -12.52 -13.07 -1.11
CA VAL A 24 -11.96 -11.93 -1.86
C VAL A 24 -11.22 -11.00 -0.90
N GLY A 25 -10.08 -10.49 -1.32
CA GLY A 25 -9.32 -9.45 -0.63
C GLY A 25 -9.25 -8.17 -1.47
N ILE A 26 -9.90 -7.09 -1.01
CA ILE A 26 -9.82 -5.75 -1.63
C ILE A 26 -9.20 -4.81 -0.59
N ALA A 27 -7.91 -4.51 -0.73
CA ALA A 27 -7.16 -3.80 0.31
C ALA A 27 -5.91 -3.09 -0.24
N ALA A 28 -5.97 -2.54 -1.45
CA ALA A 28 -4.81 -1.91 -2.10
C ALA A 28 -3.59 -2.86 -2.07
N MET A 29 -3.81 -4.13 -2.44
CA MET A 29 -2.76 -5.13 -2.38
C MET A 29 -1.93 -5.10 -3.66
N THR A 30 -0.65 -4.78 -3.52
CA THR A 30 0.31 -4.84 -4.63
C THR A 30 0.36 -6.24 -5.21
N ILE A 31 0.22 -6.35 -6.53
CA ILE A 31 0.48 -7.57 -7.29
C ILE A 31 1.98 -7.81 -7.29
N THR A 32 2.44 -8.92 -6.71
CA THR A 32 3.84 -9.36 -6.77
C THR A 32 3.91 -10.82 -7.18
N ASP A 33 5.01 -11.21 -7.84
CA ASP A 33 5.23 -12.60 -8.24
C ASP A 33 5.16 -13.56 -7.05
N GLU A 34 5.64 -13.14 -5.89
CA GLU A 34 5.64 -13.95 -4.67
C GLU A 34 4.21 -14.22 -4.19
N ARG A 35 3.37 -13.18 -4.16
CA ARG A 35 1.95 -13.31 -3.80
C ARG A 35 1.19 -14.11 -4.84
N ALA A 36 1.49 -13.91 -6.13
CA ALA A 36 0.86 -14.62 -7.24
C ALA A 36 1.13 -16.13 -7.24
N LYS A 37 2.13 -16.62 -6.53
CA LYS A 37 2.34 -18.07 -6.33
C LYS A 37 1.24 -18.71 -5.48
N VAL A 38 0.64 -17.97 -4.57
CA VAL A 38 -0.27 -18.51 -3.53
C VAL A 38 -1.71 -17.99 -3.59
N VAL A 39 -1.95 -16.90 -4.30
CA VAL A 39 -3.29 -16.33 -4.59
C VAL A 39 -3.38 -15.93 -6.05
N ASP A 40 -4.59 -15.75 -6.57
CA ASP A 40 -4.83 -15.16 -7.88
C ASP A 40 -5.19 -13.67 -7.72
N PHE A 41 -4.84 -12.84 -8.70
CA PHE A 41 -5.18 -11.44 -8.73
C PHE A 41 -6.13 -11.12 -9.89
N SER A 42 -6.93 -10.09 -9.71
CA SER A 42 -7.62 -9.41 -10.81
C SER A 42 -6.60 -8.72 -11.74
N ASP A 43 -7.08 -8.21 -12.85
CA ASP A 43 -6.39 -7.17 -13.59
C ASP A 43 -6.09 -5.98 -12.67
N PRO A 44 -5.01 -5.22 -12.93
CA PRO A 44 -4.69 -4.04 -12.16
C PRO A 44 -5.84 -3.01 -12.15
N TYR A 45 -6.18 -2.50 -10.96
CA TYR A 45 -7.21 -1.48 -10.85
C TYR A 45 -6.67 -0.12 -10.41
N TYR A 46 -5.43 -0.02 -9.95
CA TYR A 46 -4.78 1.22 -9.54
C TYR A 46 -3.27 1.10 -9.68
N ASP A 47 -2.62 2.10 -10.26
CA ASP A 47 -1.16 2.18 -10.33
C ASP A 47 -0.65 3.03 -9.18
N SER A 48 0.33 2.51 -8.46
CA SER A 48 0.93 3.10 -7.29
C SER A 48 2.46 2.97 -7.34
N GLY A 49 3.10 3.30 -6.26
CA GLY A 49 4.51 3.09 -5.99
C GLY A 49 4.81 3.43 -4.54
N LEU A 50 6.04 3.27 -4.14
CA LEU A 50 6.49 3.54 -2.78
C LEU A 50 7.07 4.95 -2.66
N SER A 51 6.94 5.57 -1.50
CA SER A 51 7.42 6.93 -1.26
C SER A 51 7.88 7.12 0.18
N ILE A 52 8.70 8.16 0.38
CA ILE A 52 9.25 8.54 1.67
C ILE A 52 8.40 9.67 2.26
N LEU A 53 8.01 9.54 3.51
CA LEU A 53 7.38 10.58 4.31
C LEU A 53 8.32 10.97 5.44
N VAL A 54 8.57 12.26 5.59
CA VAL A 54 9.42 12.81 6.66
C VAL A 54 8.68 13.91 7.41
N LYS A 55 9.21 14.36 8.55
CA LYS A 55 8.72 15.57 9.21
C LYS A 55 8.89 16.79 8.29
N ALA A 56 8.00 17.75 8.40
CA ALA A 56 8.00 18.94 7.54
C ALA A 56 9.31 19.76 7.64
N ASP A 57 9.96 19.73 8.80
CA ASP A 57 11.23 20.42 9.10
C ASP A 57 12.49 19.56 8.82
N ASP A 58 12.34 18.33 8.34
CA ASP A 58 13.49 17.50 7.95
C ASP A 58 13.91 17.82 6.51
N ASP A 59 15.10 18.38 6.36
CA ASP A 59 15.73 18.68 5.07
C ASP A 59 16.92 17.77 4.75
N LYS A 60 17.14 16.73 5.56
CA LYS A 60 18.28 15.80 5.43
C LYS A 60 17.95 14.55 4.63
N ILE A 61 16.68 14.13 4.67
CA ILE A 61 16.20 12.97 3.93
C ILE A 61 15.43 13.47 2.71
N THR A 62 15.99 13.23 1.53
CA THR A 62 15.44 13.69 0.24
C THR A 62 15.31 12.57 -0.78
N LYS A 63 15.95 11.43 -0.53
CA LYS A 63 15.96 10.25 -1.42
C LYS A 63 16.23 8.97 -0.64
N LEU A 64 16.12 7.83 -1.31
CA LEU A 64 16.22 6.50 -0.69
C LEU A 64 17.56 6.26 0.02
N GLU A 65 18.66 6.71 -0.57
CA GLU A 65 20.00 6.53 -0.02
C GLU A 65 20.20 7.24 1.32
N ASP A 66 19.46 8.33 1.56
CA ASP A 66 19.50 9.09 2.82
C ASP A 66 18.88 8.31 3.99
N LEU A 67 18.12 7.22 3.71
CA LEU A 67 17.60 6.31 4.72
C LEU A 67 18.68 5.38 5.30
N ALA A 68 19.89 5.35 4.71
CA ALA A 68 20.98 4.56 5.25
C ALA A 68 21.32 4.99 6.69
N GLY A 69 21.38 4.02 7.61
CA GLY A 69 21.62 4.28 9.03
C GLY A 69 20.48 4.97 9.80
N LYS A 70 19.30 5.15 9.17
CA LYS A 70 18.11 5.75 9.79
C LYS A 70 17.17 4.71 10.37
N VAL A 71 16.32 5.15 11.29
CA VAL A 71 15.17 4.37 11.78
C VAL A 71 14.00 4.66 10.86
N VAL A 72 13.50 3.65 10.15
CA VAL A 72 12.40 3.78 9.20
C VAL A 72 11.18 3.00 9.67
N ALA A 73 10.03 3.66 9.72
CA ALA A 73 8.75 3.04 10.02
C ALA A 73 8.03 2.61 8.73
N THR A 74 7.43 1.42 8.73
CA THR A 74 6.64 0.92 7.61
C THR A 74 5.59 -0.09 8.07
N LYS A 75 4.72 -0.53 7.16
CA LYS A 75 3.61 -1.44 7.48
C LYS A 75 4.00 -2.90 7.29
N LEU A 76 3.67 -3.71 8.29
CA LEU A 76 3.91 -5.16 8.29
C LEU A 76 3.10 -5.86 7.18
N GLY A 77 3.74 -6.82 6.51
CA GLY A 77 3.10 -7.67 5.50
C GLY A 77 2.91 -7.00 4.12
N THR A 78 3.43 -5.78 3.94
CA THR A 78 3.42 -5.07 2.65
C THR A 78 4.72 -5.31 1.86
N SER A 79 4.81 -4.78 0.64
CA SER A 79 6.03 -4.83 -0.19
C SER A 79 7.13 -3.89 0.32
N SER A 80 6.76 -2.84 1.05
CA SER A 80 7.69 -1.80 1.50
C SER A 80 8.86 -2.31 2.36
N PRO A 81 8.65 -3.20 3.37
CA PRO A 81 9.77 -3.76 4.15
C PRO A 81 10.80 -4.51 3.30
N ASP A 82 10.33 -5.28 2.31
CA ASP A 82 11.21 -6.10 1.48
C ASP A 82 11.98 -5.23 0.48
N PHE A 83 11.31 -4.22 -0.09
CA PHE A 83 11.99 -3.21 -0.91
C PHE A 83 13.10 -2.48 -0.12
N LEU A 84 12.82 -2.03 1.10
CA LEU A 84 13.83 -1.36 1.94
C LEU A 84 15.02 -2.28 2.24
N LYS A 85 14.77 -3.52 2.64
CA LYS A 85 15.85 -4.50 2.94
C LYS A 85 16.74 -4.79 1.73
N ALA A 86 16.15 -4.80 0.52
CA ALA A 86 16.89 -5.06 -0.72
C ALA A 86 17.73 -3.86 -1.19
N ASN A 87 17.31 -2.63 -0.88
CA ASN A 87 17.86 -1.42 -1.50
C ASN A 87 18.63 -0.49 -0.57
N VAL A 88 18.39 -0.55 0.76
CA VAL A 88 19.05 0.36 1.70
C VAL A 88 19.29 -0.27 3.06
N LYS A 89 20.49 -0.04 3.62
CA LYS A 89 20.86 -0.53 4.96
C LYS A 89 20.38 0.46 6.03
N THR A 90 19.14 0.34 6.47
CA THR A 90 18.60 1.13 7.58
C THR A 90 19.25 0.74 8.91
N LYS A 91 19.23 1.64 9.90
CA LYS A 91 19.63 1.33 11.29
C LYS A 91 18.63 0.37 11.94
N GLU A 92 17.35 0.65 11.75
CA GLU A 92 16.24 -0.13 12.28
C GLU A 92 15.05 0.00 11.32
N LEU A 93 14.33 -1.09 11.12
CA LEU A 93 13.07 -1.12 10.40
C LEU A 93 11.95 -1.46 11.37
N LYS A 94 11.14 -0.46 11.73
CA LYS A 94 10.00 -0.61 12.64
C LYS A 94 8.75 -0.98 11.85
N LEU A 95 8.17 -2.14 12.17
CA LEU A 95 7.01 -2.69 11.48
C LEU A 95 5.74 -2.49 12.32
N PHE A 96 4.71 -1.91 11.69
CA PHE A 96 3.42 -1.63 12.33
C PHE A 96 2.28 -2.38 11.65
N PRO A 97 1.28 -2.86 12.39
CA PRO A 97 0.13 -3.56 11.81
C PRO A 97 -0.78 -2.62 11.01
N ASN A 98 -0.76 -1.32 11.31
CA ASN A 98 -1.59 -0.29 10.68
C ASN A 98 -0.81 0.99 10.38
N ASN A 99 -1.42 1.86 9.56
CA ASN A 99 -0.79 3.10 9.13
C ASN A 99 -0.68 4.12 10.28
N ASP A 100 -1.63 4.14 11.21
CA ASP A 100 -1.66 5.10 12.32
C ASP A 100 -0.43 4.95 13.23
N GLY A 101 -0.07 3.71 13.56
CA GLY A 101 1.14 3.41 14.33
C GLY A 101 2.41 3.87 13.63
N MET A 102 2.51 3.65 12.32
CA MET A 102 3.63 4.11 11.50
C MET A 102 3.75 5.65 11.49
N PHE A 103 2.65 6.37 11.25
CA PHE A 103 2.63 7.82 11.24
C PHE A 103 2.89 8.43 12.62
N PHE A 104 2.32 7.82 13.67
CA PHE A 104 2.56 8.24 15.05
C PHE A 104 4.04 8.13 15.43
N GLU A 105 4.71 7.06 15.01
CA GLU A 105 6.14 6.85 15.27
C GLU A 105 7.01 7.93 14.63
N LEU A 106 6.68 8.32 13.38
CA LEU A 106 7.33 9.43 12.69
C LEU A 106 7.11 10.76 13.42
N LEU A 107 5.85 11.09 13.72
CA LEU A 107 5.52 12.37 14.38
C LEU A 107 6.14 12.48 15.78
N ALA A 108 6.21 11.37 16.51
CA ALA A 108 6.85 11.32 17.83
C ALA A 108 8.37 11.41 17.78
N GLY A 109 8.99 11.40 16.58
CA GLY A 109 10.45 11.46 16.41
C GLY A 109 11.18 10.19 16.82
N ARG A 110 10.47 9.06 16.90
CA ARG A 110 11.06 7.76 17.17
C ARG A 110 11.37 6.96 15.90
N ALA A 111 10.93 7.48 14.74
CA ALA A 111 11.43 7.12 13.42
C ALA A 111 11.87 8.40 12.71
N ASP A 112 12.92 8.30 11.89
CA ASP A 112 13.43 9.40 11.06
C ASP A 112 12.55 9.60 9.83
N ALA A 113 12.00 8.52 9.28
CA ALA A 113 11.11 8.51 8.12
C ALA A 113 10.05 7.42 8.23
N ALA A 114 8.94 7.59 7.52
CA ALA A 114 8.05 6.51 7.14
C ALA A 114 8.24 6.21 5.64
N PHE A 115 8.11 4.94 5.25
CA PHE A 115 8.23 4.51 3.86
C PHE A 115 7.06 3.60 3.51
N PHE A 116 6.19 4.06 2.60
CA PHE A 116 4.96 3.33 2.28
C PHE A 116 4.38 3.78 0.94
N ASP A 117 3.25 3.20 0.56
CA ASP A 117 2.54 3.47 -0.69
C ASP A 117 2.22 4.96 -0.85
N LEU A 118 2.57 5.53 -1.98
CA LEU A 118 2.41 6.96 -2.27
C LEU A 118 1.01 7.49 -1.99
N PRO A 119 -0.10 6.88 -2.46
CA PRO A 119 -1.43 7.44 -2.22
C PRO A 119 -1.76 7.55 -0.73
N VAL A 120 -1.26 6.65 0.10
CA VAL A 120 -1.50 6.65 1.56
C VAL A 120 -0.70 7.75 2.25
N VAL A 121 0.61 7.88 1.94
CA VAL A 121 1.45 8.90 2.57
C VAL A 121 1.07 10.30 2.07
N GLN A 122 0.64 10.42 0.81
CA GLN A 122 0.18 11.68 0.23
C GLN A 122 -1.13 12.14 0.85
N GLU A 123 -2.10 11.23 1.00
CA GLU A 123 -3.37 11.53 1.66
C GLU A 123 -3.15 11.96 3.11
N TYR A 124 -2.28 11.25 3.84
CA TYR A 124 -1.92 11.64 5.20
C TYR A 124 -1.28 13.02 5.25
N ALA A 125 -0.33 13.33 4.36
CA ALA A 125 0.34 14.62 4.31
C ALA A 125 -0.64 15.77 3.97
N ASN A 126 -1.66 15.51 3.16
CA ASN A 126 -2.66 16.49 2.78
C ASN A 126 -3.75 16.71 3.85
N THR A 127 -3.94 15.75 4.75
CA THR A 127 -5.02 15.73 5.75
C THR A 127 -4.49 15.81 7.19
N ALA A 128 -4.46 14.71 7.92
CA ALA A 128 -4.10 14.65 9.34
C ALA A 128 -2.63 15.06 9.64
N GLY A 129 -1.74 14.87 8.68
CA GLY A 129 -0.33 15.25 8.74
C GLY A 129 -0.02 16.64 8.20
N LYS A 130 -1.03 17.39 7.71
CA LYS A 130 -0.84 18.67 7.03
C LYS A 130 -0.02 19.65 7.85
N GLY A 131 1.07 20.15 7.23
CA GLY A 131 2.02 21.07 7.88
C GLY A 131 2.96 20.42 8.90
N LYS A 132 2.82 19.12 9.18
CA LYS A 132 3.68 18.38 10.12
C LYS A 132 4.63 17.42 9.40
N VAL A 133 4.24 16.95 8.23
CA VAL A 133 5.01 16.02 7.40
C VAL A 133 5.02 16.47 5.94
N LYS A 134 5.96 15.93 5.17
CA LYS A 134 6.06 16.10 3.71
C LYS A 134 6.50 14.81 3.06
N VAL A 135 5.99 14.56 1.85
CA VAL A 135 6.48 13.49 0.95
C VAL A 135 7.73 14.00 0.25
N VAL A 136 8.77 13.18 0.18
CA VAL A 136 10.06 13.53 -0.43
C VAL A 136 10.57 12.44 -1.36
N GLY A 137 11.44 12.84 -2.29
CA GLY A 137 12.03 11.94 -3.29
C GLY A 137 11.09 11.58 -4.43
N PRO A 138 11.55 10.77 -5.38
CA PRO A 138 10.74 10.23 -6.44
C PRO A 138 9.82 9.12 -5.94
N VAL A 139 8.91 8.67 -6.80
CA VAL A 139 8.17 7.42 -6.58
C VAL A 139 9.11 6.26 -6.88
N TYR A 140 9.25 5.35 -5.92
CA TYR A 140 10.06 4.15 -6.04
C TYR A 140 9.17 2.96 -6.42
N GLU A 141 9.75 2.02 -7.20
CA GLU A 141 9.12 0.76 -7.56
C GLU A 141 7.65 0.92 -7.99
N GLY A 142 7.42 1.27 -9.27
CA GLY A 142 6.07 1.30 -9.82
C GLY A 142 5.34 -0.01 -9.52
N GLN A 143 4.21 0.07 -8.86
CA GLN A 143 3.42 -1.06 -8.39
C GLN A 143 1.97 -0.89 -8.83
N SER A 144 1.27 -2.01 -9.05
CA SER A 144 -0.16 -1.99 -9.33
C SER A 144 -0.92 -2.77 -8.26
N TYR A 145 -2.08 -2.26 -7.87
CA TYR A 145 -2.98 -2.96 -6.95
C TYR A 145 -3.91 -3.90 -7.70
N GLY A 146 -4.09 -5.09 -7.14
CA GLY A 146 -5.06 -6.08 -7.58
C GLY A 146 -6.01 -6.51 -6.47
N ILE A 147 -7.17 -6.99 -6.87
CA ILE A 147 -8.10 -7.69 -5.99
C ILE A 147 -7.61 -9.14 -5.90
N ALA A 148 -7.42 -9.65 -4.69
CA ALA A 148 -6.86 -10.98 -4.46
C ALA A 148 -7.97 -12.02 -4.22
N PHE A 149 -7.75 -13.24 -4.75
CA PHE A 149 -8.66 -14.37 -4.67
C PHE A 149 -7.93 -15.65 -4.26
N PRO A 150 -8.62 -16.64 -3.69
CA PRO A 150 -8.09 -18.01 -3.62
C PRO A 150 -7.65 -18.50 -5.00
N LYS A 151 -6.60 -19.32 -5.06
CA LYS A 151 -6.13 -19.92 -6.31
C LYS A 151 -7.26 -20.68 -7.04
N GLY A 152 -7.40 -20.41 -8.34
CA GLY A 152 -8.40 -21.04 -9.20
C GLY A 152 -9.83 -20.52 -9.00
N SER A 153 -10.00 -19.38 -8.33
CA SER A 153 -11.33 -18.79 -8.11
C SER A 153 -11.97 -18.29 -9.41
N GLU A 154 -13.12 -18.82 -9.77
CA GLU A 154 -13.92 -18.36 -10.92
C GLU A 154 -14.44 -16.91 -10.75
N LEU A 155 -14.44 -16.40 -9.50
CA LEU A 155 -14.89 -15.03 -9.21
C LEU A 155 -13.94 -13.99 -9.82
N ARG A 156 -12.65 -14.31 -9.97
CA ARG A 156 -11.65 -13.43 -10.59
C ARG A 156 -12.11 -12.95 -11.97
N ASP A 157 -12.51 -13.85 -12.84
CA ASP A 157 -12.89 -13.51 -14.22
C ASP A 157 -14.16 -12.65 -14.26
N LYS A 158 -15.11 -12.90 -13.35
CA LYS A 158 -16.30 -12.05 -13.19
C LYS A 158 -15.96 -10.66 -12.70
N VAL A 159 -15.00 -10.53 -11.80
CA VAL A 159 -14.51 -9.23 -11.30
C VAL A 159 -13.75 -8.49 -12.39
N ASN A 160 -12.91 -9.17 -13.19
CA ASN A 160 -12.23 -8.56 -14.32
C ASN A 160 -13.22 -8.02 -15.36
N ALA A 161 -14.26 -8.77 -15.67
CA ALA A 161 -15.33 -8.31 -16.56
C ALA A 161 -16.02 -7.06 -16.02
N ALA A 162 -16.34 -7.03 -14.72
CA ALA A 162 -16.94 -5.85 -14.08
C ALA A 162 -15.98 -4.64 -14.03
N LEU A 163 -14.69 -4.84 -13.74
CA LEU A 163 -13.68 -3.77 -13.79
C LEU A 163 -13.56 -3.18 -15.20
N LYS A 164 -13.59 -4.05 -16.23
CA LYS A 164 -13.58 -3.58 -17.62
C LYS A 164 -14.83 -2.76 -17.94
N GLU A 165 -16.01 -3.24 -17.58
CA GLU A 165 -17.28 -2.51 -17.78
C GLU A 165 -17.24 -1.15 -17.09
N MET A 166 -16.78 -1.07 -15.84
CA MET A 166 -16.64 0.19 -15.10
C MET A 166 -15.66 1.18 -15.76
N LYS A 167 -14.60 0.67 -16.41
CA LYS A 167 -13.66 1.51 -17.17
C LYS A 167 -14.30 2.00 -18.47
N ASP A 168 -15.02 1.13 -19.17
CA ASP A 168 -15.63 1.43 -20.48
C ASP A 168 -16.80 2.43 -20.33
N ASP A 169 -17.58 2.38 -19.26
CA ASP A 169 -18.75 3.24 -19.02
C ASP A 169 -18.42 4.53 -18.21
N GLY A 170 -17.16 4.72 -17.84
CA GLY A 170 -16.69 5.88 -17.06
C GLY A 170 -17.02 5.84 -15.57
N THR A 171 -17.57 4.75 -15.05
CA THR A 171 -17.84 4.57 -13.62
C THR A 171 -16.54 4.55 -12.82
N TYR A 172 -15.50 3.88 -13.34
CA TYR A 172 -14.18 3.85 -12.71
C TYR A 172 -13.60 5.27 -12.57
N GLU A 173 -13.63 6.08 -13.62
CA GLU A 173 -13.11 7.44 -13.62
C GLU A 173 -13.83 8.33 -12.62
N LYS A 174 -15.16 8.25 -12.53
CA LYS A 174 -15.95 8.98 -11.53
C LYS A 174 -15.55 8.62 -10.10
N LEU A 175 -15.28 7.34 -9.83
CA LEU A 175 -14.80 6.88 -8.52
C LEU A 175 -13.38 7.35 -8.25
N TYR A 176 -12.51 7.30 -9.26
CA TYR A 176 -11.13 7.78 -9.15
C TYR A 176 -11.08 9.26 -8.76
N VAL A 177 -11.76 10.11 -9.51
CA VAL A 177 -11.85 11.56 -9.23
C VAL A 177 -12.47 11.82 -7.85
N LYS A 178 -13.52 11.08 -7.48
CA LYS A 178 -14.16 11.23 -6.18
C LYS A 178 -13.22 10.99 -4.99
N TRP A 179 -12.31 10.00 -5.10
CA TRP A 179 -11.51 9.53 -3.97
C TRP A 179 -10.07 10.04 -3.98
N PHE A 180 -9.52 10.36 -5.16
CA PHE A 180 -8.11 10.76 -5.32
C PHE A 180 -7.95 12.18 -5.87
N GLY A 181 -9.02 12.81 -6.33
CA GLY A 181 -8.98 14.11 -7.00
C GLY A 181 -8.60 14.02 -8.49
N GLU A 182 -8.45 15.18 -9.13
CA GLU A 182 -7.98 15.30 -10.52
C GLU A 182 -6.49 15.07 -10.65
#